data_6f88daf955a644142f5c959236e14185
#
_entry.id   6f88daf955a644142f5c959236e14185
#
_cell.length_a   1.000
_cell.length_b   1.000
_cell.length_c   1.000
_cell.angle_alpha   90.00
_cell.angle_beta   90.00
_cell.angle_gamma   90.00
#
_symmetry.space_group_name_H-M   'P 1'
#
loop_
_entity.id
_entity.type
_entity.pdbx_description
1 polymer ?
#
loop_
_entity_poly.entity_id
_entity_poly.type
_entity_poly.pdbx_seq_one_letter_code
_entity_poly.pdbx_strand_id
1 'polypeptide(L)'
;MKHKYAFLLALSASVGLAGCDIDPADWGDSNRYKEDFSYTYKLDPGGRLFLESFNGSVEILGWDKDSVEVTGTKYAARKENMENLKIDAVSEPNYLRLRAIRPVERNCNCGAKFVLRVPKKITIDRIETSNGSIRAEGTSGPARLKTSNGSMRLWGMTGDVEATTSNGSIEVTEFSGAAILKTSNARIRAEGIRGNFAAETSNGSIDVNIEELDAGRSLKLDTSNSTISLNMAKYNSNPVIADTSNGSINVRLPAAVNAEVRASTSNGSITSDFELTTRTISKTKLDGRLGNGGPLLDLSTSNGSIRLLKR
;
A
#
# COMPACT_ATOMS: atom_id res chain seq x y z
N MET A 1 -17.02 -14.66 35.75
CA MET A 1 -16.79 -13.23 35.62
C MET A 1 -17.71 -12.71 34.52
N LYS A 2 -18.64 -11.83 34.87
CA LYS A 2 -19.69 -11.36 33.97
C LYS A 2 -19.18 -10.15 33.18
N HIS A 3 -18.97 -10.30 31.88
CA HIS A 3 -18.67 -9.17 31.00
C HIS A 3 -19.93 -8.34 30.80
N LYS A 4 -19.93 -7.11 31.31
CA LYS A 4 -20.97 -6.12 31.04
C LYS A 4 -20.64 -5.43 29.71
N TYR A 5 -21.40 -5.73 28.69
CA TYR A 5 -21.38 -4.96 27.45
C TYR A 5 -22.13 -3.65 27.68
N ALA A 6 -21.42 -2.54 27.60
CA ALA A 6 -22.06 -1.22 27.60
C ALA A 6 -22.48 -0.89 26.16
N PHE A 7 -23.77 -1.04 25.87
CA PHE A 7 -24.39 -0.53 24.66
C PHE A 7 -24.60 0.98 24.83
N LEU A 8 -23.83 1.79 24.13
CA LEU A 8 -24.18 3.22 23.92
C LEU A 8 -24.92 3.32 22.58
N LEU A 9 -26.25 3.44 22.67
CA LEU A 9 -27.10 3.82 21.55
C LEU A 9 -26.86 5.31 21.24
N ALA A 10 -26.21 5.61 20.12
CA ALA A 10 -26.30 6.92 19.50
C ALA A 10 -27.45 6.90 18.49
N LEU A 11 -28.59 7.46 18.90
CA LEU A 11 -29.79 7.57 18.08
C LEU A 11 -29.76 8.93 17.35
N SER A 12 -29.50 8.93 16.05
CA SER A 12 -29.96 10.01 15.18
C SER A 12 -30.27 9.42 13.80
N ALA A 13 -31.51 8.99 13.63
CA ALA A 13 -32.04 8.59 12.34
C ALA A 13 -32.68 9.80 11.68
N SER A 14 -32.04 10.33 10.63
CA SER A 14 -32.74 11.17 9.66
C SER A 14 -33.20 10.30 8.50
N VAL A 15 -34.49 9.96 8.50
CA VAL A 15 -35.13 9.25 7.39
C VAL A 15 -35.44 10.28 6.30
N GLY A 16 -34.65 10.30 5.25
CA GLY A 16 -34.98 10.96 4.00
C GLY A 16 -35.71 9.97 3.09
N LEU A 17 -37.02 10.12 2.93
CA LEU A 17 -37.79 9.43 1.90
C LEU A 17 -37.45 10.03 0.53
N ALA A 18 -36.59 9.39 -0.24
CA ALA A 18 -36.44 9.63 -1.66
C ALA A 18 -37.20 8.56 -2.43
N GLY A 19 -38.15 8.97 -3.24
CA GLY A 19 -38.98 8.08 -4.06
C GLY A 19 -38.14 7.32 -5.08
N CYS A 20 -38.48 6.04 -5.27
CA CYS A 20 -37.88 5.19 -6.29
C CYS A 20 -38.52 5.48 -7.64
N ASP A 21 -37.80 6.20 -8.52
CA ASP A 21 -38.04 6.11 -9.95
C ASP A 21 -37.30 4.88 -10.49
N ILE A 22 -38.05 3.89 -10.96
CA ILE A 22 -37.53 2.65 -11.55
C ILE A 22 -37.33 2.93 -13.05
N ASP A 23 -36.09 3.10 -13.49
CA ASP A 23 -35.72 3.18 -14.90
C ASP A 23 -35.59 1.75 -15.48
N PRO A 24 -36.32 1.37 -16.54
CA PRO A 24 -36.26 0.02 -17.14
C PRO A 24 -34.95 -0.33 -17.83
N ALA A 25 -33.99 0.57 -17.93
CA ALA A 25 -32.69 0.36 -18.58
C ALA A 25 -31.66 -0.37 -17.69
N ASP A 26 -31.96 -0.70 -16.44
CA ASP A 26 -31.03 -1.20 -15.42
C ASP A 26 -30.95 -2.75 -15.38
N TRP A 27 -31.05 -3.39 -16.54
CA TRP A 27 -30.84 -4.85 -16.66
C TRP A 27 -29.34 -5.17 -16.68
N GLY A 28 -28.74 -5.20 -15.49
CA GLY A 28 -27.33 -5.60 -15.34
C GLY A 28 -26.60 -4.96 -14.17
N ASP A 29 -27.17 -4.02 -13.45
CA ASP A 29 -26.50 -3.41 -12.29
C ASP A 29 -26.50 -4.37 -11.10
N SER A 30 -25.33 -4.90 -10.80
CA SER A 30 -25.08 -5.76 -9.63
C SER A 30 -25.37 -5.05 -8.29
N ASN A 31 -25.66 -3.75 -8.28
CA ASN A 31 -25.86 -2.90 -7.11
C ASN A 31 -27.25 -2.27 -7.06
N ARG A 32 -28.29 -3.06 -7.31
CA ARG A 32 -29.68 -2.60 -7.41
C ARG A 32 -30.21 -1.95 -6.14
N TYR A 33 -29.78 -2.42 -4.97
CA TYR A 33 -30.19 -1.87 -3.67
C TYR A 33 -28.99 -1.18 -3.04
N LYS A 34 -29.19 0.07 -2.58
CA LYS A 34 -28.16 0.89 -1.92
C LYS A 34 -28.74 1.49 -0.65
N GLU A 35 -27.91 1.59 0.39
CA GLU A 35 -28.25 2.20 1.66
C GLU A 35 -27.03 2.91 2.21
N ASP A 36 -27.14 4.23 2.39
CA ASP A 36 -26.07 5.02 2.95
C ASP A 36 -26.07 4.94 4.48
N PHE A 37 -24.89 5.02 5.07
CA PHE A 37 -24.71 5.06 6.50
C PHE A 37 -23.70 6.13 6.91
N SER A 38 -23.93 6.69 8.10
CA SER A 38 -23.03 7.69 8.70
C SER A 38 -22.99 7.49 10.20
N TYR A 39 -21.78 7.38 10.75
CA TYR A 39 -21.52 7.22 12.18
C TYR A 39 -20.36 8.11 12.60
N THR A 40 -20.37 8.57 13.84
CA THR A 40 -19.25 9.28 14.43
C THR A 40 -18.87 8.62 15.74
N TYR A 41 -17.58 8.36 15.92
CA TYR A 41 -17.02 7.76 17.10
C TYR A 41 -15.93 8.66 17.67
N LYS A 42 -15.85 8.77 18.99
CA LYS A 42 -14.69 9.37 19.64
C LYS A 42 -13.52 8.41 19.54
N LEU A 43 -12.36 8.91 19.12
CA LEU A 43 -11.12 8.17 19.13
C LEU A 43 -9.99 9.15 19.46
N ASP A 44 -9.32 8.93 20.56
CA ASP A 44 -8.24 9.80 20.99
C ASP A 44 -7.04 9.73 20.02
N PRO A 45 -6.24 10.80 19.85
CA PRO A 45 -5.06 10.80 19.02
C PRO A 45 -4.08 9.67 19.39
N GLY A 46 -3.64 8.89 18.39
CA GLY A 46 -2.85 7.67 18.61
C GLY A 46 -3.68 6.43 18.91
N GLY A 47 -5.00 6.56 18.97
CA GLY A 47 -5.92 5.42 19.09
C GLY A 47 -5.80 4.44 17.93
N ARG A 48 -6.36 3.25 18.12
CA ARG A 48 -6.21 2.10 17.22
C ARG A 48 -7.47 1.91 16.37
N LEU A 49 -7.29 1.77 15.07
CA LEU A 49 -8.35 1.51 14.10
C LEU A 49 -8.20 0.13 13.48
N PHE A 50 -9.28 -0.61 13.46
CA PHE A 50 -9.42 -1.88 12.74
C PHE A 50 -10.65 -1.83 11.84
N LEU A 51 -10.51 -2.19 10.56
CA LEU A 51 -11.64 -2.35 9.64
C LEU A 51 -11.47 -3.63 8.83
N GLU A 52 -12.49 -4.45 8.83
CA GLU A 52 -12.60 -5.66 8.02
C GLU A 52 -13.83 -5.57 7.11
N SER A 53 -13.60 -5.68 5.80
CA SER A 53 -14.63 -5.73 4.78
C SER A 53 -14.33 -6.88 3.81
N PHE A 54 -15.27 -7.19 2.93
CA PHE A 54 -15.08 -8.23 1.92
C PHE A 54 -15.17 -7.69 0.49
N ASN A 55 -16.11 -6.81 0.20
CA ASN A 55 -16.25 -6.12 -1.08
C ASN A 55 -16.50 -4.63 -0.84
N GLY A 56 -15.91 -3.80 -1.67
CA GLY A 56 -16.03 -2.34 -1.61
C GLY A 56 -14.72 -1.67 -1.21
N SER A 57 -14.58 -0.44 -1.67
CA SER A 57 -13.41 0.39 -1.40
C SER A 57 -13.40 0.92 0.02
N VAL A 58 -12.20 1.15 0.52
CA VAL A 58 -11.97 1.83 1.80
C VAL A 58 -11.09 3.05 1.55
N GLU A 59 -11.57 4.22 1.95
CA GLU A 59 -10.84 5.47 1.91
C GLU A 59 -10.62 5.99 3.33
N ILE A 60 -9.39 6.38 3.66
CA ILE A 60 -8.97 6.87 4.98
C ILE A 60 -8.33 8.23 4.78
N LEU A 61 -8.87 9.25 5.43
CA LEU A 61 -8.45 10.64 5.33
C LEU A 61 -8.09 11.18 6.71
N GLY A 62 -6.85 11.57 6.90
CA GLY A 62 -6.40 12.21 8.14
C GLY A 62 -7.00 13.61 8.31
N TRP A 63 -7.52 13.93 9.50
CA TRP A 63 -8.02 15.25 9.85
C TRP A 63 -7.56 15.72 11.25
N ASP A 64 -7.85 16.98 11.57
CA ASP A 64 -7.43 17.60 12.83
C ASP A 64 -8.52 17.55 13.93
N LYS A 65 -9.25 16.40 14.03
CA LYS A 65 -10.25 16.19 15.09
C LYS A 65 -9.99 14.87 15.82
N ASP A 66 -10.38 14.81 17.08
CA ASP A 66 -10.26 13.63 17.97
C ASP A 66 -11.51 12.73 17.84
N SER A 67 -11.88 12.43 16.59
CA SER A 67 -13.03 11.59 16.28
C SER A 67 -12.82 10.88 14.95
N VAL A 68 -13.53 9.79 14.76
CA VAL A 68 -13.63 9.09 13.48
C VAL A 68 -15.04 9.29 12.94
N GLU A 69 -15.14 9.92 11.78
CA GLU A 69 -16.35 9.96 10.98
C GLU A 69 -16.30 8.82 9.97
N VAL A 70 -17.29 7.96 10.02
CA VAL A 70 -17.43 6.79 9.15
C VAL A 70 -18.66 7.01 8.28
N THR A 71 -18.47 7.25 7.02
CA THR A 71 -19.54 7.34 6.03
C THR A 71 -19.38 6.25 4.99
N GLY A 72 -20.46 5.86 4.35
CA GLY A 72 -20.37 4.85 3.31
C GLY A 72 -21.71 4.43 2.75
N THR A 73 -21.65 3.50 1.81
CA THR A 73 -22.82 2.96 1.13
C THR A 73 -22.75 1.44 1.13
N LYS A 74 -23.73 0.79 1.73
CA LYS A 74 -23.99 -0.64 1.52
C LYS A 74 -24.65 -0.83 0.15
N TYR A 75 -24.34 -1.92 -0.51
CA TYR A 75 -24.97 -2.26 -1.80
C TYR A 75 -25.19 -3.76 -1.91
N ALA A 76 -26.28 -4.17 -2.60
CA ALA A 76 -26.59 -5.56 -2.88
C ALA A 76 -27.45 -5.71 -4.15
N ALA A 77 -27.29 -6.83 -4.83
CA ALA A 77 -28.12 -7.17 -5.99
C ALA A 77 -29.54 -7.60 -5.61
N ARG A 78 -29.75 -8.07 -4.37
CA ARG A 78 -31.03 -8.55 -3.85
C ARG A 78 -31.38 -7.85 -2.54
N LYS A 79 -32.65 -7.56 -2.34
CA LYS A 79 -33.17 -6.90 -1.13
C LYS A 79 -32.84 -7.68 0.15
N GLU A 80 -33.00 -8.99 0.13
CA GLU A 80 -32.70 -9.87 1.26
C GLU A 80 -31.22 -9.78 1.68
N ASN A 81 -30.30 -9.71 0.71
CA ASN A 81 -28.87 -9.53 0.98
C ASN A 81 -28.57 -8.16 1.57
N MET A 82 -29.31 -7.11 1.18
CA MET A 82 -29.19 -5.79 1.76
C MET A 82 -29.61 -5.77 3.23
N GLU A 83 -30.74 -6.40 3.57
CA GLU A 83 -31.26 -6.49 4.93
C GLU A 83 -30.31 -7.26 5.87
N ASN A 84 -29.62 -8.26 5.33
CA ASN A 84 -28.67 -9.10 6.07
C ASN A 84 -27.23 -8.56 6.07
N LEU A 85 -26.91 -7.56 5.25
CA LEU A 85 -25.60 -6.88 5.25
C LEU A 85 -25.55 -5.86 6.38
N LYS A 86 -24.77 -6.15 7.42
CA LYS A 86 -24.66 -5.30 8.61
C LYS A 86 -23.28 -4.68 8.74
N ILE A 87 -23.24 -3.48 9.28
CA ILE A 87 -22.00 -2.84 9.73
C ILE A 87 -21.99 -2.94 11.25
N ASP A 88 -21.06 -3.73 11.77
CA ASP A 88 -20.81 -3.91 13.21
C ASP A 88 -19.68 -2.97 13.65
N ALA A 89 -19.85 -2.34 14.82
CA ALA A 89 -18.86 -1.45 15.38
C ALA A 89 -18.67 -1.71 16.87
N VAL A 90 -17.40 -1.74 17.31
CA VAL A 90 -17.03 -1.71 18.71
C VAL A 90 -16.17 -0.47 18.91
N SER A 91 -16.62 0.44 19.77
CA SER A 91 -15.95 1.70 20.05
C SER A 91 -15.58 1.80 21.51
N GLU A 92 -14.30 2.06 21.76
CA GLU A 92 -13.71 2.38 23.07
C GLU A 92 -12.89 3.67 22.91
N PRO A 93 -12.50 4.36 23.97
CA PRO A 93 -11.78 5.64 23.86
C PRO A 93 -10.53 5.58 22.99
N ASN A 94 -9.78 4.47 23.02
CA ASN A 94 -8.53 4.27 22.28
C ASN A 94 -8.61 3.19 21.19
N TYR A 95 -9.82 2.69 20.89
CA TYR A 95 -9.98 1.58 19.93
C TYR A 95 -11.31 1.65 19.20
N LEU A 96 -11.24 1.59 17.88
CA LEU A 96 -12.41 1.47 17.01
C LEU A 96 -12.24 0.26 16.11
N ARG A 97 -13.17 -0.69 16.19
CA ARG A 97 -13.27 -1.82 15.26
C ARG A 97 -14.57 -1.71 14.46
N LEU A 98 -14.42 -1.76 13.15
CA LEU A 98 -15.52 -1.77 12.19
C LEU A 98 -15.48 -3.08 11.39
N ARG A 99 -16.64 -3.70 11.17
CA ARG A 99 -16.74 -4.91 10.35
C ARG A 99 -17.97 -4.85 9.47
N ALA A 100 -17.79 -5.13 8.18
CA ALA A 100 -18.91 -5.44 7.29
C ALA A 100 -19.22 -6.93 7.40
N ILE A 101 -20.38 -7.26 7.98
CA ILE A 101 -20.83 -8.65 8.17
C ILE A 101 -21.54 -9.08 6.90
N ARG A 102 -20.95 -10.07 6.24
CA ARG A 102 -21.49 -10.65 5.01
C ARG A 102 -22.76 -11.46 5.29
N PRO A 103 -23.81 -11.36 4.44
CA PRO A 103 -24.92 -12.31 4.43
C PRO A 103 -24.45 -13.76 4.28
N VAL A 104 -25.21 -14.70 4.85
CA VAL A 104 -24.86 -16.13 4.86
C VAL A 104 -24.77 -16.72 3.44
N GLU A 105 -25.51 -16.18 2.50
CA GLU A 105 -25.43 -16.58 1.09
C GLU A 105 -24.05 -16.33 0.48
N ARG A 106 -23.41 -17.40 -0.01
CA ARG A 106 -22.04 -17.35 -0.55
C ARG A 106 -21.88 -16.45 -1.76
N ASN A 107 -22.91 -16.29 -2.59
CA ASN A 107 -22.89 -15.51 -3.81
C ASN A 107 -23.71 -14.21 -3.70
N CYS A 108 -23.69 -13.55 -2.55
CA CYS A 108 -24.26 -12.22 -2.52
C CYS A 108 -23.37 -11.30 -3.37
N ASN A 109 -23.90 -10.79 -4.45
CA ASN A 109 -23.27 -9.64 -5.11
C ASN A 109 -23.58 -8.40 -4.26
N CYS A 110 -22.82 -8.26 -3.16
CA CYS A 110 -23.05 -7.26 -2.13
C CYS A 110 -21.73 -6.81 -1.49
N GLY A 111 -21.73 -5.65 -0.85
CA GLY A 111 -20.58 -5.09 -0.18
C GLY A 111 -20.85 -3.74 0.47
N ALA A 112 -19.81 -3.14 1.02
CA ALA A 112 -19.88 -1.81 1.61
C ALA A 112 -18.66 -0.98 1.23
N LYS A 113 -18.88 0.24 0.75
CA LYS A 113 -17.86 1.26 0.57
C LYS A 113 -17.73 2.06 1.84
N PHE A 114 -16.52 2.33 2.27
CA PHE A 114 -16.23 3.11 3.46
C PHE A 114 -15.40 4.34 3.12
N VAL A 115 -15.75 5.46 3.71
CA VAL A 115 -14.94 6.67 3.78
C VAL A 115 -14.80 7.02 5.27
N LEU A 116 -13.56 6.97 5.76
CA LEU A 116 -13.22 7.25 7.14
C LEU A 116 -12.40 8.53 7.23
N ARG A 117 -12.89 9.51 7.97
CA ARG A 117 -12.09 10.65 8.40
C ARG A 117 -11.59 10.36 9.80
N VAL A 118 -10.27 10.32 9.98
CA VAL A 118 -9.63 9.83 11.20
C VAL A 118 -8.65 10.87 11.75
N PRO A 119 -8.37 10.89 13.07
CA PRO A 119 -7.28 11.73 13.60
C PRO A 119 -5.99 11.51 12.80
N LYS A 120 -5.27 12.57 12.45
CA LYS A 120 -3.97 12.44 11.75
C LYS A 120 -3.03 11.48 12.46
N LYS A 121 -2.93 11.61 13.78
CA LYS A 121 -2.14 10.67 14.59
C LYS A 121 -3.01 9.46 14.95
N ILE A 122 -2.76 8.34 14.29
CA ILE A 122 -3.55 7.11 14.46
C ILE A 122 -2.68 5.87 14.26
N THR A 123 -3.03 4.79 14.92
CA THR A 123 -2.49 3.45 14.64
C THR A 123 -3.53 2.67 13.83
N ILE A 124 -3.25 2.40 12.59
CA ILE A 124 -4.08 1.55 11.76
C ILE A 124 -3.62 0.11 11.94
N ASP A 125 -4.23 -0.59 12.90
CA ASP A 125 -3.87 -1.98 13.20
C ASP A 125 -4.05 -2.89 12.00
N ARG A 126 -5.19 -2.72 11.31
CA ARG A 126 -5.51 -3.46 10.10
C ARG A 126 -6.69 -2.84 9.38
N ILE A 127 -6.49 -2.58 8.10
CA ILE A 127 -7.58 -2.36 7.16
C ILE A 127 -7.53 -3.49 6.15
N GLU A 128 -8.60 -4.27 6.07
CA GLU A 128 -8.67 -5.41 5.16
C GLU A 128 -9.95 -5.39 4.34
N THR A 129 -9.81 -5.63 3.04
CA THR A 129 -10.91 -5.91 2.12
C THR A 129 -10.48 -7.00 1.14
N SER A 130 -11.41 -7.73 0.53
CA SER A 130 -11.03 -8.75 -0.47
C SER A 130 -11.02 -8.17 -1.88
N ASN A 131 -12.06 -7.42 -2.26
CA ASN A 131 -12.25 -6.96 -3.64
C ASN A 131 -12.43 -5.44 -3.75
N GLY A 132 -11.82 -4.69 -2.88
CA GLY A 132 -11.88 -3.24 -2.89
C GLY A 132 -10.51 -2.57 -2.94
N SER A 133 -10.44 -1.40 -3.53
CA SER A 133 -9.26 -0.54 -3.42
C SER A 133 -9.16 0.07 -2.02
N ILE A 134 -7.93 0.32 -1.57
CA ILE A 134 -7.64 1.04 -0.34
C ILE A 134 -6.92 2.34 -0.70
N ARG A 135 -7.44 3.46 -0.22
CA ARG A 135 -6.78 4.76 -0.27
C ARG A 135 -6.54 5.25 1.15
N ALA A 136 -5.32 5.68 1.46
CA ALA A 136 -5.00 6.28 2.75
C ALA A 136 -4.21 7.58 2.53
N GLU A 137 -4.60 8.65 3.22
CA GLU A 137 -4.06 9.97 3.01
C GLU A 137 -3.88 10.72 4.32
N GLY A 138 -2.71 11.36 4.48
CA GLY A 138 -2.45 12.34 5.52
C GLY A 138 -2.49 11.79 6.94
N THR A 139 -2.17 10.52 7.17
CA THR A 139 -2.12 9.91 8.49
C THR A 139 -0.69 9.73 8.98
N SER A 140 -0.52 9.76 10.30
CA SER A 140 0.76 9.58 10.99
C SER A 140 0.65 8.47 12.01
N GLY A 141 1.55 7.48 11.92
CA GLY A 141 1.62 6.31 12.78
C GLY A 141 1.66 4.99 11.99
N PRO A 142 1.77 3.86 12.69
CA PRO A 142 1.83 2.55 12.05
C PRO A 142 0.54 2.21 11.29
N ALA A 143 0.68 1.61 10.10
CA ALA A 143 -0.48 1.17 9.31
C ALA A 143 -0.25 -0.18 8.64
N ARG A 144 -1.23 -1.09 8.76
CA ARG A 144 -1.29 -2.35 8.01
C ARG A 144 -2.51 -2.37 7.12
N LEU A 145 -2.25 -2.46 5.81
CA LEU A 145 -3.27 -2.39 4.77
C LEU A 145 -3.22 -3.65 3.92
N LYS A 146 -4.36 -4.30 3.74
CA LYS A 146 -4.44 -5.54 2.98
C LYS A 146 -5.67 -5.59 2.08
N THR A 147 -5.47 -5.96 0.84
CA THR A 147 -6.55 -6.35 -0.07
C THR A 147 -6.11 -7.56 -0.90
N SER A 148 -7.04 -8.26 -1.54
CA SER A 148 -6.66 -9.34 -2.47
C SER A 148 -6.64 -8.85 -3.91
N ASN A 149 -7.67 -8.12 -4.33
CA ASN A 149 -7.87 -7.76 -5.74
C ASN A 149 -7.93 -6.24 -6.01
N GLY A 150 -7.78 -5.43 -5.00
CA GLY A 150 -7.82 -3.98 -5.14
C GLY A 150 -6.45 -3.33 -5.25
N SER A 151 -6.39 -2.18 -5.88
CA SER A 151 -5.21 -1.32 -5.84
C SER A 151 -5.12 -0.56 -4.52
N MET A 152 -3.91 -0.19 -4.14
CA MET A 152 -3.65 0.66 -2.98
C MET A 152 -3.01 1.97 -3.42
N ARG A 153 -3.47 3.09 -2.84
CA ARG A 153 -2.87 4.41 -3.01
C ARG A 153 -2.65 5.04 -1.65
N LEU A 154 -1.39 5.35 -1.35
CA LEU A 154 -0.95 5.91 -0.09
C LEU A 154 -0.30 7.27 -0.38
N TRP A 155 -0.79 8.33 0.24
CA TRP A 155 -0.27 9.67 -0.01
C TRP A 155 -0.09 10.48 1.29
N GLY A 156 1.07 11.15 1.40
CA GLY A 156 1.35 12.04 2.52
C GLY A 156 1.32 11.36 3.88
N MET A 157 1.68 10.07 3.94
CA MET A 157 1.67 9.30 5.19
C MET A 157 3.04 9.30 5.86
N THR A 158 3.05 9.21 7.18
CA THR A 158 4.27 9.09 7.98
C THR A 158 4.18 7.94 8.98
N GLY A 159 5.32 7.27 9.23
CA GLY A 159 5.41 6.11 10.16
C GLY A 159 5.69 4.80 9.43
N ASP A 160 5.42 3.68 10.11
CA ASP A 160 5.70 2.36 9.56
C ASP A 160 4.48 1.81 8.80
N VAL A 161 4.63 1.52 7.51
CA VAL A 161 3.52 1.04 6.67
C VAL A 161 3.84 -0.34 6.09
N GLU A 162 2.91 -1.26 6.26
CA GLU A 162 2.87 -2.54 5.55
C GLU A 162 1.63 -2.58 4.64
N ALA A 163 1.85 -2.66 3.32
CA ALA A 163 0.78 -2.72 2.33
C ALA A 163 0.91 -3.99 1.48
N THR A 164 -0.11 -4.83 1.51
CA THR A 164 -0.09 -6.13 0.82
C THR A 164 -1.34 -6.32 -0.04
N THR A 165 -1.15 -6.67 -1.30
CA THR A 165 -2.23 -7.09 -2.21
C THR A 165 -1.77 -8.29 -3.03
N SER A 166 -2.70 -9.01 -3.67
CA SER A 166 -2.30 -10.09 -4.60
C SER A 166 -2.32 -9.63 -6.05
N ASN A 167 -3.36 -8.91 -6.45
CA ASN A 167 -3.59 -8.58 -7.86
C ASN A 167 -3.65 -7.07 -8.17
N GLY A 168 -3.62 -6.24 -7.16
CA GLY A 168 -3.66 -4.79 -7.31
C GLY A 168 -2.29 -4.13 -7.36
N SER A 169 -2.20 -2.98 -8.00
CA SER A 169 -1.02 -2.12 -7.92
C SER A 169 -0.93 -1.42 -6.56
N ILE A 170 0.29 -1.13 -6.14
CA ILE A 170 0.55 -0.30 -4.96
C ILE A 170 1.26 0.98 -5.42
N GLU A 171 0.67 2.10 -5.10
CA GLU A 171 1.21 3.43 -5.38
C GLU A 171 1.40 4.19 -4.07
N VAL A 172 2.61 4.69 -3.84
CA VAL A 172 2.98 5.45 -2.64
C VAL A 172 3.61 6.76 -3.06
N THR A 173 3.12 7.87 -2.53
CA THR A 173 3.63 9.20 -2.87
C THR A 173 3.80 10.03 -1.59
N GLU A 174 4.91 10.77 -1.49
CA GLU A 174 5.22 11.64 -0.34
C GLU A 174 5.16 10.89 1.00
N PHE A 175 5.99 9.87 1.13
CA PHE A 175 6.02 9.02 2.32
C PHE A 175 7.30 9.23 3.14
N SER A 176 7.15 9.20 4.48
CA SER A 176 8.29 9.26 5.40
C SER A 176 8.16 8.21 6.53
N GLY A 177 9.14 7.32 6.62
CA GLY A 177 9.18 6.23 7.60
C GLY A 177 9.62 4.91 6.99
N ALA A 178 9.17 3.78 7.54
CA ALA A 178 9.48 2.46 7.01
C ALA A 178 8.31 1.91 6.19
N ALA A 179 8.53 1.62 4.90
CA ALA A 179 7.51 1.04 4.03
C ALA A 179 7.91 -0.37 3.56
N ILE A 180 6.97 -1.31 3.72
CA ILE A 180 7.06 -2.67 3.17
C ILE A 180 5.86 -2.87 2.25
N LEU A 181 6.13 -2.99 0.95
CA LEU A 181 5.09 -3.08 -0.08
C LEU A 181 5.16 -4.43 -0.78
N LYS A 182 4.04 -5.16 -0.82
CA LYS A 182 4.00 -6.50 -1.43
C LYS A 182 2.79 -6.66 -2.34
N THR A 183 3.05 -7.12 -3.56
CA THR A 183 1.99 -7.59 -4.47
C THR A 183 2.48 -8.84 -5.20
N SER A 184 1.57 -9.61 -5.82
CA SER A 184 2.01 -10.76 -6.64
C SER A 184 2.01 -10.43 -8.12
N ASN A 185 0.99 -9.73 -8.61
CA ASN A 185 0.73 -9.65 -10.06
C ASN A 185 0.76 -8.24 -10.66
N ALA A 186 1.04 -7.23 -9.88
CA ALA A 186 0.94 -5.88 -10.37
C ALA A 186 2.16 -5.02 -10.01
N ARG A 187 2.18 -3.83 -10.56
CA ARG A 187 3.24 -2.84 -10.39
C ARG A 187 3.25 -2.25 -8.99
N ILE A 188 4.45 -2.00 -8.48
CA ILE A 188 4.70 -1.12 -7.33
C ILE A 188 5.35 0.16 -7.85
N ARG A 189 4.77 1.30 -7.51
CA ARG A 189 5.31 2.62 -7.78
C ARG A 189 5.43 3.41 -6.49
N ALA A 190 6.61 4.00 -6.26
CA ALA A 190 6.86 4.81 -5.07
C ALA A 190 7.61 6.09 -5.44
N GLU A 191 7.10 7.25 -5.02
CA GLU A 191 7.66 8.56 -5.32
C GLU A 191 7.77 9.42 -4.06
N GLY A 192 8.86 10.18 -3.94
CA GLY A 192 9.07 11.06 -2.79
C GLY A 192 9.26 10.31 -1.48
N ILE A 193 10.00 9.21 -1.51
CA ILE A 193 10.19 8.32 -0.36
C ILE A 193 11.36 8.78 0.50
N ARG A 194 11.11 8.85 1.81
CA ARG A 194 12.12 9.13 2.85
C ARG A 194 12.04 8.08 3.94
N GLY A 195 13.20 7.54 4.35
CA GLY A 195 13.30 6.50 5.40
C GLY A 195 13.63 5.13 4.85
N ASN A 196 13.04 4.06 5.37
CA ASN A 196 13.33 2.69 4.97
C ASN A 196 12.34 2.19 3.92
N PHE A 197 12.81 1.39 2.97
CA PHE A 197 11.93 0.93 1.90
C PHE A 197 12.24 -0.50 1.45
N ALA A 198 11.19 -1.30 1.32
CA ALA A 198 11.24 -2.61 0.69
C ALA A 198 10.03 -2.81 -0.22
N ALA A 199 10.24 -3.35 -1.42
CA ALA A 199 9.18 -3.67 -2.36
C ALA A 199 9.40 -5.05 -2.98
N GLU A 200 8.33 -5.84 -3.02
CA GLU A 200 8.34 -7.22 -3.53
C GLU A 200 7.13 -7.47 -4.43
N THR A 201 7.37 -8.02 -5.60
CA THR A 201 6.31 -8.49 -6.50
C THR A 201 6.80 -9.72 -7.27
N SER A 202 5.88 -10.55 -7.80
CA SER A 202 6.31 -11.67 -8.66
C SER A 202 6.29 -11.28 -10.14
N ASN A 203 5.24 -10.59 -10.58
CA ASN A 203 5.03 -10.36 -12.02
C ASN A 203 4.97 -8.87 -12.43
N GLY A 204 5.01 -7.98 -11.49
CA GLY A 204 4.95 -6.54 -11.74
C GLY A 204 6.30 -5.85 -11.81
N SER A 205 6.34 -4.67 -12.38
CA SER A 205 7.52 -3.79 -12.29
C SER A 205 7.58 -3.09 -10.94
N ILE A 206 8.80 -2.76 -10.53
CA ILE A 206 9.06 -1.94 -9.35
C ILE A 206 9.74 -0.64 -9.83
N ASP A 207 9.04 0.48 -9.65
CA ASP A 207 9.53 1.81 -10.03
C ASP A 207 9.58 2.71 -8.79
N VAL A 208 10.79 3.06 -8.35
CA VAL A 208 11.01 3.73 -7.07
C VAL A 208 11.87 4.96 -7.22
N ASN A 209 11.38 6.10 -6.73
CA ASN A 209 12.09 7.34 -6.60
C ASN A 209 12.31 7.64 -5.11
N ILE A 210 13.52 7.43 -4.64
CA ILE A 210 13.96 7.71 -3.28
C ILE A 210 14.51 9.11 -3.20
N GLU A 211 14.01 9.93 -2.31
CA GLU A 211 14.59 11.23 -1.99
C GLU A 211 15.76 11.07 -1.02
N GLU A 212 15.54 10.32 0.05
CA GLU A 212 16.53 10.06 1.08
C GLU A 212 16.22 8.82 1.88
N LEU A 213 17.19 7.96 2.14
CA LEU A 213 17.06 6.83 3.05
C LEU A 213 17.68 7.14 4.40
N ASP A 214 17.19 6.53 5.45
CA ASP A 214 17.84 6.55 6.75
C ASP A 214 19.23 5.91 6.65
N ALA A 215 20.24 6.53 7.26
CA ALA A 215 21.61 6.09 7.16
C ALA A 215 21.79 4.63 7.63
N GLY A 216 22.54 3.84 6.86
CA GLY A 216 22.86 2.44 7.18
C GLY A 216 21.70 1.45 7.02
N ARG A 217 20.52 1.88 6.60
CA ARG A 217 19.39 0.96 6.31
C ARG A 217 19.46 0.45 4.88
N SER A 218 19.11 -0.81 4.68
CA SER A 218 19.12 -1.44 3.36
C SER A 218 17.82 -1.16 2.60
N LEU A 219 17.97 -0.87 1.30
CA LEU A 219 16.89 -0.88 0.33
C LEU A 219 16.79 -2.26 -0.32
N LYS A 220 15.60 -2.87 -0.32
CA LYS A 220 15.37 -4.15 -0.98
C LYS A 220 14.28 -4.05 -2.03
N LEU A 221 14.59 -4.42 -3.26
CA LEU A 221 13.67 -4.48 -4.40
C LEU A 221 13.74 -5.86 -5.04
N ASP A 222 12.63 -6.56 -5.10
CA ASP A 222 12.57 -7.94 -5.56
C ASP A 222 11.39 -8.17 -6.50
N THR A 223 11.66 -8.69 -7.70
CA THR A 223 10.61 -9.14 -8.62
C THR A 223 11.09 -10.36 -9.40
N SER A 224 10.19 -11.26 -9.81
CA SER A 224 10.61 -12.41 -10.61
C SER A 224 10.60 -12.12 -12.11
N ASN A 225 9.60 -11.39 -12.62
CA ASN A 225 9.33 -11.36 -14.07
C ASN A 225 9.29 -9.95 -14.70
N SER A 226 9.83 -8.96 -14.06
CA SER A 226 9.73 -7.62 -14.63
C SER A 226 10.93 -6.73 -14.26
N THR A 227 10.88 -5.49 -14.74
CA THR A 227 11.94 -4.51 -14.58
C THR A 227 11.91 -3.87 -13.19
N ILE A 228 13.08 -3.64 -12.63
CA ILE A 228 13.31 -2.79 -11.46
C ILE A 228 13.93 -1.48 -11.94
N SER A 229 13.31 -0.36 -11.60
CA SER A 229 13.82 0.99 -11.85
C SER A 229 13.95 1.73 -10.52
N LEU A 230 15.17 1.99 -10.11
CA LEU A 230 15.51 2.73 -8.90
C LEU A 230 16.14 4.05 -9.26
N ASN A 231 15.62 5.14 -8.74
CA ASN A 231 16.21 6.46 -8.82
C ASN A 231 16.41 7.01 -7.42
N MET A 232 17.66 7.32 -7.06
CA MET A 232 18.01 7.88 -5.76
C MET A 232 18.48 9.32 -5.92
N ALA A 233 17.79 10.25 -5.25
CA ALA A 233 18.19 11.65 -5.25
C ALA A 233 19.44 11.89 -4.38
N LYS A 234 19.50 11.20 -3.25
CA LYS A 234 20.63 11.16 -2.34
C LYS A 234 21.04 9.72 -2.06
N TYR A 235 22.33 9.49 -1.88
CA TYR A 235 22.89 8.21 -1.49
C TYR A 235 23.68 8.38 -0.19
N ASN A 236 23.11 7.92 0.92
CA ASN A 236 23.65 8.08 2.27
C ASN A 236 24.31 6.80 2.77
N SER A 237 25.15 6.18 1.93
CA SER A 237 25.83 4.93 2.27
C SER A 237 24.86 3.80 2.66
N ASN A 238 23.85 3.60 1.86
CA ASN A 238 22.84 2.56 2.07
C ASN A 238 23.16 1.30 1.25
N PRO A 239 23.14 0.10 1.85
CA PRO A 239 23.12 -1.13 1.06
C PRO A 239 21.89 -1.19 0.18
N VAL A 240 22.05 -1.57 -1.09
CA VAL A 240 20.95 -1.76 -2.04
C VAL A 240 21.00 -3.16 -2.58
N ILE A 241 19.86 -3.86 -2.49
CA ILE A 241 19.67 -5.19 -3.07
C ILE A 241 18.54 -5.07 -4.08
N ALA A 242 18.84 -5.34 -5.34
CA ALA A 242 17.83 -5.39 -6.39
C ALA A 242 17.96 -6.70 -7.16
N ASP A 243 16.93 -7.52 -7.13
CA ASP A 243 16.91 -8.86 -7.69
C ASP A 243 15.72 -9.07 -8.62
N THR A 244 15.97 -9.66 -9.79
CA THR A 244 14.91 -10.11 -10.70
C THR A 244 15.39 -11.33 -11.49
N SER A 245 14.48 -12.21 -11.90
CA SER A 245 14.87 -13.33 -12.76
C SER A 245 14.78 -12.97 -14.24
N ASN A 246 13.72 -12.29 -14.67
CA ASN A 246 13.41 -12.09 -16.10
C ASN A 246 13.22 -10.60 -16.49
N GLY A 247 13.85 -9.70 -15.79
CA GLY A 247 13.76 -8.28 -16.07
C GLY A 247 15.09 -7.56 -16.08
N SER A 248 15.09 -6.33 -16.52
CA SER A 248 16.25 -5.44 -16.43
C SER A 248 16.27 -4.70 -15.11
N ILE A 249 17.45 -4.34 -14.63
CA ILE A 249 17.65 -3.51 -13.44
C ILE A 249 18.30 -2.20 -13.89
N ASN A 250 17.60 -1.09 -13.65
CA ASN A 250 18.10 0.25 -13.94
C ASN A 250 18.24 1.00 -12.61
N VAL A 251 19.47 1.34 -12.25
CA VAL A 251 19.76 2.08 -11.02
C VAL A 251 20.35 3.41 -11.39
N ARG A 252 19.70 4.49 -11.02
CA ARG A 252 20.18 5.86 -11.22
C ARG A 252 20.59 6.47 -9.89
N LEU A 253 21.85 6.87 -9.80
CA LEU A 253 22.49 7.39 -8.60
C LEU A 253 23.04 8.80 -8.81
N PRO A 254 23.23 9.59 -7.75
CA PRO A 254 23.97 10.84 -7.82
C PRO A 254 25.39 10.64 -8.42
N ALA A 255 25.92 11.67 -9.07
CA ALA A 255 27.25 11.58 -9.71
C ALA A 255 28.38 11.25 -8.72
N ALA A 256 28.27 11.70 -7.47
CA ALA A 256 29.24 11.43 -6.40
C ALA A 256 28.69 10.34 -5.47
N VAL A 257 29.13 9.10 -5.68
CA VAL A 257 28.73 7.93 -4.89
C VAL A 257 29.97 7.15 -4.45
N ASN A 258 29.95 6.71 -3.19
CA ASN A 258 30.93 5.78 -2.64
C ASN A 258 30.23 4.46 -2.32
N ALA A 259 30.53 3.40 -3.06
CA ALA A 259 29.90 2.09 -2.89
C ALA A 259 30.81 0.97 -3.40
N GLU A 260 30.67 -0.23 -2.83
CA GLU A 260 31.08 -1.46 -3.49
C GLU A 260 29.93 -1.90 -4.41
N VAL A 261 30.25 -2.31 -5.63
CA VAL A 261 29.24 -2.75 -6.62
C VAL A 261 29.47 -4.20 -6.96
N ARG A 262 28.42 -4.98 -6.82
CA ARG A 262 28.35 -6.34 -7.36
C ARG A 262 27.14 -6.40 -8.27
N ALA A 263 27.38 -6.65 -9.56
CA ALA A 263 26.30 -6.83 -10.51
C ALA A 263 26.52 -8.12 -11.30
N SER A 264 25.48 -8.92 -11.51
CA SER A 264 25.53 -10.17 -12.25
C SER A 264 24.27 -10.41 -13.08
N THR A 265 24.49 -10.91 -14.29
CA THR A 265 23.41 -11.40 -15.17
C THR A 265 23.88 -12.69 -15.85
N SER A 266 22.94 -13.59 -16.20
CA SER A 266 23.31 -14.77 -16.99
C SER A 266 23.19 -14.52 -18.50
N ASN A 267 22.11 -13.89 -18.94
CA ASN A 267 21.76 -13.70 -20.35
C ASN A 267 21.54 -12.22 -20.72
N GLY A 268 22.38 -11.33 -20.24
CA GLY A 268 22.24 -9.91 -20.52
C GLY A 268 23.58 -9.19 -20.67
N SER A 269 23.58 -7.92 -20.38
CA SER A 269 24.80 -7.10 -20.34
C SER A 269 24.73 -6.14 -19.15
N ILE A 270 25.90 -5.78 -18.64
CA ILE A 270 26.06 -4.80 -17.58
C ILE A 270 26.71 -3.57 -18.17
N THR A 271 26.12 -2.42 -17.96
CA THR A 271 26.67 -1.11 -18.39
C THR A 271 26.69 -0.14 -17.23
N SER A 272 27.66 0.75 -17.21
CA SER A 272 27.82 1.78 -16.18
C SER A 272 28.28 3.09 -16.79
N ASP A 273 27.63 4.18 -16.40
CA ASP A 273 28.09 5.56 -16.68
C ASP A 273 29.20 6.00 -15.70
N PHE A 274 29.45 5.23 -14.66
CA PHE A 274 30.44 5.54 -13.65
C PHE A 274 31.80 4.96 -14.01
N GLU A 275 32.85 5.67 -13.66
CA GLU A 275 34.19 5.11 -13.60
C GLU A 275 34.30 4.24 -12.35
N LEU A 276 34.70 2.99 -12.54
CA LEU A 276 34.86 2.03 -11.46
C LEU A 276 36.32 1.56 -11.36
N THR A 277 36.82 1.47 -10.13
CA THR A 277 37.99 0.65 -9.86
C THR A 277 37.53 -0.80 -9.79
N THR A 278 37.79 -1.58 -10.83
CA THR A 278 37.25 -2.92 -10.99
C THR A 278 38.18 -4.00 -10.48
N ARG A 279 37.62 -5.03 -9.83
CA ARG A 279 38.26 -6.32 -9.54
C ARG A 279 37.96 -7.33 -10.65
N THR A 280 36.72 -7.31 -11.15
CA THR A 280 36.29 -8.15 -12.25
C THR A 280 35.33 -7.38 -13.13
N ILE A 281 35.58 -7.39 -14.44
CA ILE A 281 34.66 -6.83 -15.43
C ILE A 281 34.51 -7.80 -16.61
N SER A 282 33.29 -8.15 -16.92
CA SER A 282 32.91 -8.89 -18.12
C SER A 282 31.54 -8.41 -18.60
N LYS A 283 31.06 -8.92 -19.72
CA LYS A 283 29.73 -8.60 -20.23
C LYS A 283 28.61 -8.90 -19.21
N THR A 284 28.81 -9.95 -18.39
CA THR A 284 27.78 -10.51 -17.50
C THR A 284 28.10 -10.38 -16.01
N LYS A 285 29.29 -9.88 -15.66
CA LYS A 285 29.70 -9.75 -14.26
C LYS A 285 30.51 -8.48 -14.05
N LEU A 286 30.16 -7.71 -13.04
CA LEU A 286 30.86 -6.54 -12.58
C LEU A 286 31.07 -6.64 -11.07
N ASP A 287 32.32 -6.58 -10.62
CA ASP A 287 32.71 -6.45 -9.22
C ASP A 287 33.72 -5.30 -9.14
N GLY A 288 33.38 -4.25 -8.45
CA GLY A 288 34.19 -3.05 -8.42
C GLY A 288 33.78 -2.05 -7.36
N ARG A 289 34.43 -0.91 -7.40
CA ARG A 289 34.26 0.16 -6.42
C ARG A 289 33.96 1.48 -7.11
N LEU A 290 32.96 2.18 -6.61
CA LEU A 290 32.65 3.57 -6.92
C LEU A 290 33.27 4.47 -5.87
N GLY A 291 34.04 5.47 -6.30
CA GLY A 291 34.74 6.39 -5.41
C GLY A 291 35.66 5.67 -4.42
N ASN A 292 35.50 5.96 -3.15
CA ASN A 292 36.30 5.36 -2.08
C ASN A 292 35.78 3.99 -1.61
N GLY A 293 34.71 3.44 -2.25
CA GLY A 293 34.01 2.27 -1.78
C GLY A 293 33.04 2.57 -0.64
N GLY A 294 32.34 1.54 -0.15
CA GLY A 294 31.32 1.70 0.90
C GLY A 294 30.32 0.55 0.92
N PRO A 295 29.07 0.80 1.29
CA PRO A 295 28.04 -0.22 1.31
C PRO A 295 27.81 -0.88 -0.06
N LEU A 296 27.36 -2.12 -0.02
CA LEU A 296 27.18 -2.93 -1.21
C LEU A 296 25.92 -2.53 -2.01
N LEU A 297 26.13 -2.31 -3.30
CA LEU A 297 25.08 -2.34 -4.31
C LEU A 297 25.08 -3.72 -4.96
N ASP A 298 24.15 -4.58 -4.57
CA ASP A 298 24.03 -5.95 -5.09
C ASP A 298 22.87 -6.03 -6.07
N LEU A 299 23.19 -6.22 -7.34
CA LEU A 299 22.25 -6.18 -8.46
C LEU A 299 22.30 -7.50 -9.22
N SER A 300 21.22 -8.24 -9.25
CA SER A 300 21.20 -9.58 -9.84
C SER A 300 19.99 -9.76 -10.76
N THR A 301 20.25 -10.30 -11.94
CA THR A 301 19.20 -10.78 -12.85
C THR A 301 19.68 -12.03 -13.60
N SER A 302 18.75 -12.87 -14.06
CA SER A 302 19.13 -13.99 -14.94
C SER A 302 19.00 -13.61 -16.41
N ASN A 303 17.91 -12.95 -16.81
CA ASN A 303 17.56 -12.73 -18.22
C ASN A 303 17.32 -11.25 -18.55
N GLY A 304 18.13 -10.37 -18.05
CA GLY A 304 18.01 -8.94 -18.34
C GLY A 304 19.33 -8.21 -18.27
N SER A 305 19.31 -6.95 -18.65
CA SER A 305 20.48 -6.08 -18.55
C SER A 305 20.45 -5.27 -17.25
N ILE A 306 21.65 -4.99 -16.73
CA ILE A 306 21.83 -4.12 -15.56
C ILE A 306 22.46 -2.83 -16.03
N ARG A 307 21.87 -1.69 -15.66
CA ARG A 307 22.38 -0.36 -16.00
C ARG A 307 22.57 0.47 -14.76
N LEU A 308 23.80 0.94 -14.56
CA LEU A 308 24.15 1.94 -13.56
C LEU A 308 24.27 3.29 -14.26
N LEU A 309 23.36 4.20 -13.96
CA LEU A 309 23.19 5.48 -14.64
C LEU A 309 23.53 6.63 -13.68
N LYS A 310 24.19 7.66 -14.19
CA LYS A 310 24.33 8.93 -13.48
C LYS A 310 23.05 9.74 -13.58
N ARG A 311 22.74 10.41 -12.47
CA ARG A 311 21.63 11.37 -12.42
C ARG A 311 22.09 12.73 -12.92
#